data_196e33bc795135b09e71f1ea7be00615
#
_entry.id   196e33bc795135b09e71f1ea7be00615
#
_cell.length_a   1.000
_cell.length_b   1.000
_cell.length_c   1.000
_cell.angle_alpha   90.00
_cell.angle_beta   90.00
_cell.angle_gamma   90.00
#
_symmetry.space_group_name_H-M   'P 1'
#
loop_
_entity.id
_entity.type
_entity.pdbx_description
1 polymer ?
#
loop_
_entity_poly.entity_id
_entity_poly.type
_entity_poly.pdbx_seq_one_letter_code
_entity_poly.pdbx_strand_id
1 'polypeptide(L)'
;EISKILDLLNPKIINKIIYTSSSSVYGLIRNKIKLKEHHNRGIYAALKLASESIIKNFCIDKKIKLCICRVFNMYGKNDTFSILNKLYAVKRNNSKILIYNNGKSIRDFIHIDDIITIYSSILKKPNIFEIYDIGTGKGLSVMEIVNKLEINKNNIILKKKTIDEIPISIANNQDITKKIFKKKFKNVEDYFNIKKKFAYSISNNENLIKIDKFKKNNHS
;
A
#
# COMPACT_ATOMS: atom_id res chain seq x y z
N GLU A 1 -12.14 2.47 19.79
CA GLU A 1 -10.89 1.68 20.02
C GLU A 1 -9.65 2.59 20.18
N ILE A 2 -9.44 3.59 19.32
CA ILE A 2 -8.26 4.49 19.42
C ILE A 2 -8.20 5.21 20.77
N SER A 3 -9.29 5.79 21.26
CA SER A 3 -9.33 6.46 22.56
C SER A 3 -8.85 5.54 23.69
N LYS A 4 -9.34 4.31 23.72
CA LYS A 4 -8.90 3.30 24.72
C LYS A 4 -7.40 3.02 24.67
N ILE A 5 -6.81 2.98 23.46
CA ILE A 5 -5.35 2.81 23.31
C ILE A 5 -4.62 4.03 23.87
N LEU A 6 -5.10 5.23 23.55
CA LEU A 6 -4.48 6.47 24.04
C LEU A 6 -4.56 6.60 25.57
N ASP A 7 -5.65 6.16 26.17
CA ASP A 7 -5.82 6.15 27.65
C ASP A 7 -4.82 5.24 28.37
N LEU A 8 -4.31 4.20 27.67
CA LEU A 8 -3.31 3.28 28.21
C LEU A 8 -1.87 3.81 28.09
N LEU A 9 -1.66 4.87 27.31
CA LEU A 9 -0.32 5.41 27.09
C LEU A 9 0.14 6.24 28.29
N ASN A 10 1.40 6.07 28.67
CA ASN A 10 2.04 6.95 29.65
C ASN A 10 2.71 8.14 28.93
N PRO A 11 2.13 9.36 28.96
CA PRO A 11 2.66 10.50 28.23
C PRO A 11 4.07 10.93 28.67
N LYS A 12 4.49 10.57 29.89
CA LYS A 12 5.80 10.96 30.44
C LYS A 12 6.97 10.27 29.74
N ILE A 13 6.72 9.08 29.15
CA ILE A 13 7.77 8.28 28.50
C ILE A 13 7.66 8.30 26.97
N ILE A 14 6.56 8.84 26.41
CA ILE A 14 6.34 8.87 24.97
C ILE A 14 6.75 10.23 24.40
N ASN A 15 7.77 10.22 23.56
CA ASN A 15 8.26 11.43 22.92
C ASN A 15 7.60 11.73 21.58
N LYS A 16 7.10 10.70 20.88
CA LYS A 16 6.52 10.83 19.54
C LYS A 16 5.52 9.72 19.24
N ILE A 17 4.46 10.09 18.54
CA ILE A 17 3.51 9.16 17.93
C ILE A 17 3.61 9.29 16.42
N ILE A 18 3.73 8.17 15.71
CA ILE A 18 3.56 8.10 14.26
C ILE A 18 2.26 7.36 13.99
N TYR A 19 1.31 8.05 13.36
CA TYR A 19 0.03 7.46 13.02
C TYR A 19 -0.05 7.13 11.53
N THR A 20 -0.27 5.86 11.21
CA THR A 20 -0.50 5.40 9.85
C THR A 20 -1.96 5.67 9.45
N SER A 21 -2.15 6.75 8.71
CA SER A 21 -3.40 7.10 8.05
C SER A 21 -3.42 6.60 6.60
N SER A 22 -4.34 7.08 5.80
CA SER A 22 -4.55 6.61 4.43
C SER A 22 -4.82 7.78 3.48
N SER A 23 -4.38 7.67 2.24
CA SER A 23 -4.76 8.60 1.16
C SER A 23 -6.27 8.66 0.89
N SER A 24 -7.04 7.66 1.36
CA SER A 24 -8.50 7.66 1.24
C SER A 24 -9.17 8.85 1.91
N VAL A 25 -8.55 9.46 2.93
CA VAL A 25 -9.07 10.67 3.60
C VAL A 25 -9.22 11.86 2.64
N TYR A 26 -8.41 11.93 1.59
CA TYR A 26 -8.50 12.98 0.59
C TYR A 26 -9.79 12.93 -0.25
N GLY A 27 -10.38 11.76 -0.40
CA GLY A 27 -11.67 11.60 -1.05
C GLY A 27 -12.78 12.38 -0.33
N LEU A 28 -12.75 12.44 1.00
CA LEU A 28 -13.68 13.21 1.80
C LEU A 28 -13.35 14.71 1.80
N ILE A 29 -12.06 15.06 1.85
CA ILE A 29 -11.60 16.45 1.99
C ILE A 29 -11.73 17.23 0.66
N ARG A 30 -11.26 16.66 -0.45
CA ARG A 30 -11.13 17.38 -1.73
C ARG A 30 -12.40 17.39 -2.59
N ASN A 31 -13.15 16.32 -2.59
CA ASN A 31 -14.22 16.13 -3.56
C ASN A 31 -15.61 16.43 -3.03
N LYS A 32 -15.77 16.93 -1.78
CA LYS A 32 -17.10 17.10 -1.15
C LYS A 32 -18.00 15.87 -1.41
N ILE A 33 -17.41 14.68 -1.43
CA ILE A 33 -18.15 13.44 -1.65
C ILE A 33 -19.16 13.35 -0.53
N LYS A 34 -20.43 13.54 -0.86
CA LYS A 34 -21.51 13.26 0.06
C LYS A 34 -21.35 11.80 0.48
N LEU A 35 -21.22 11.57 1.79
CA LEU A 35 -21.26 10.23 2.37
C LEU A 35 -22.60 9.61 1.97
N LYS A 36 -22.64 8.89 0.87
CA LYS A 36 -23.78 8.06 0.56
C LYS A 36 -23.70 6.87 1.52
N GLU A 37 -24.76 6.65 2.26
CA GLU A 37 -24.87 5.80 3.46
C GLU A 37 -24.40 4.35 3.34
N HIS A 38 -23.95 3.89 2.18
CA HIS A 38 -23.65 2.48 1.92
C HIS A 38 -22.27 2.17 1.34
N HIS A 39 -21.29 3.09 1.43
CA HIS A 39 -19.98 2.84 0.83
C HIS A 39 -18.91 2.56 1.90
N ASN A 40 -18.54 1.30 2.08
CA ASN A 40 -17.47 0.84 2.99
C ASN A 40 -16.18 1.67 2.89
N ARG A 41 -15.85 2.20 1.70
CA ARG A 41 -14.69 3.09 1.50
C ARG A 41 -14.87 4.46 2.15
N GLY A 42 -16.09 5.01 2.14
CA GLY A 42 -16.40 6.27 2.83
C GLY A 42 -16.30 6.13 4.34
N ILE A 43 -16.80 5.03 4.89
CA ILE A 43 -16.71 4.72 6.33
C ILE A 43 -15.24 4.57 6.74
N TYR A 44 -14.44 3.83 5.99
CA TYR A 44 -13.01 3.68 6.27
C TYR A 44 -12.27 5.03 6.29
N ALA A 45 -12.51 5.88 5.28
CA ALA A 45 -11.89 7.20 5.20
C ALA A 45 -12.34 8.12 6.36
N ALA A 46 -13.63 8.08 6.71
CA ALA A 46 -14.19 8.83 7.84
C ALA A 46 -13.57 8.37 9.18
N LEU A 47 -13.45 7.07 9.39
CA LEU A 47 -12.80 6.52 10.58
C LEU A 47 -11.31 6.93 10.67
N LYS A 48 -10.58 6.90 9.54
CA LYS A 48 -9.19 7.36 9.52
C LYS A 48 -9.09 8.85 9.83
N LEU A 49 -9.94 9.68 9.26
CA LEU A 49 -9.94 11.13 9.51
C LEU A 49 -10.33 11.47 10.96
N ALA A 50 -11.34 10.80 11.50
CA ALA A 50 -11.70 10.91 12.91
C ALA A 50 -10.54 10.52 13.83
N SER A 51 -9.85 9.43 13.48
CA SER A 51 -8.67 8.98 14.22
C SER A 51 -7.52 9.99 14.17
N GLU A 52 -7.26 10.60 13.01
CA GLU A 52 -6.28 11.70 12.91
C GLU A 52 -6.61 12.82 13.89
N SER A 53 -7.89 13.23 13.98
CA SER A 53 -8.36 14.30 14.85
C SER A 53 -8.22 13.94 16.34
N ILE A 54 -8.61 12.72 16.72
CA ILE A 54 -8.53 12.25 18.11
C ILE A 54 -7.07 12.22 18.56
N ILE A 55 -6.17 11.61 17.77
CA ILE A 55 -4.75 11.50 18.10
C ILE A 55 -4.10 12.88 18.15
N LYS A 56 -4.49 13.76 17.22
CA LYS A 56 -4.00 15.14 17.18
C LYS A 56 -4.30 15.88 18.48
N ASN A 57 -5.56 15.85 18.92
CA ASN A 57 -5.96 16.53 20.14
C ASN A 57 -5.26 15.95 21.37
N PHE A 58 -5.17 14.61 21.47
CA PHE A 58 -4.41 13.96 22.53
C PHE A 58 -2.94 14.40 22.55
N CYS A 59 -2.28 14.43 21.40
CA CYS A 59 -0.87 14.83 21.32
C CYS A 59 -0.64 16.29 21.69
N ILE A 60 -1.59 17.18 21.32
CA ILE A 60 -1.54 18.59 21.73
C ILE A 60 -1.68 18.71 23.24
N ASP A 61 -2.70 18.07 23.82
CA ASP A 61 -2.97 18.11 25.28
C ASP A 61 -1.78 17.56 26.08
N LYS A 62 -1.21 16.44 25.66
CA LYS A 62 -0.08 15.79 26.36
C LYS A 62 1.30 16.28 25.93
N LYS A 63 1.40 17.28 25.05
CA LYS A 63 2.65 17.83 24.48
C LYS A 63 3.54 16.75 23.84
N ILE A 64 2.93 15.73 23.23
CA ILE A 64 3.61 14.66 22.49
C ILE A 64 3.77 15.08 21.01
N LYS A 65 4.93 14.80 20.43
CA LYS A 65 5.17 15.02 18.99
C LYS A 65 4.32 14.05 18.16
N LEU A 66 3.70 14.55 17.08
CA LEU A 66 2.87 13.74 16.20
C LEU A 66 3.35 13.82 14.76
N CYS A 67 3.39 12.69 14.09
CA CYS A 67 3.50 12.59 12.64
C CYS A 67 2.36 11.74 12.10
N ILE A 68 1.57 12.29 11.17
CA ILE A 68 0.51 11.57 10.46
C ILE A 68 1.04 11.18 9.08
N CYS A 69 1.09 9.88 8.80
CA CYS A 69 1.53 9.34 7.52
C CYS A 69 0.32 8.85 6.72
N ARG A 70 -0.12 9.63 5.72
CA ARG A 70 -1.19 9.24 4.79
C ARG A 70 -0.60 8.37 3.69
N VAL A 71 -0.65 7.04 3.90
CA VAL A 71 -0.06 6.07 2.99
C VAL A 71 -0.95 5.87 1.78
N PHE A 72 -0.34 5.87 0.59
CA PHE A 72 -0.98 5.57 -0.68
C PHE A 72 -1.03 4.05 -0.90
N ASN A 73 -1.16 3.57 -2.16
CA ASN A 73 -1.41 2.14 -2.38
C ASN A 73 -0.13 1.32 -2.12
N MET A 74 -0.04 0.80 -0.92
CA MET A 74 1.09 -0.02 -0.49
C MET A 74 1.08 -1.39 -1.16
N TYR A 75 2.28 -1.88 -1.52
CA TYR A 75 2.49 -3.23 -2.00
C TYR A 75 3.84 -3.79 -1.51
N GLY A 76 3.99 -5.08 -1.57
CA GLY A 76 5.28 -5.73 -1.31
C GLY A 76 5.16 -7.04 -0.53
N LYS A 77 6.27 -7.77 -0.43
CA LYS A 77 6.34 -9.07 0.26
C LYS A 77 5.20 -10.01 -0.18
N ASN A 78 4.54 -10.63 0.77
CA ASN A 78 3.45 -11.59 0.54
C ASN A 78 2.08 -10.99 0.87
N ASP A 79 1.87 -9.69 0.62
CA ASP A 79 0.55 -9.11 0.81
C ASP A 79 -0.49 -9.81 -0.09
N THR A 80 -1.70 -9.99 0.40
CA THR A 80 -2.82 -10.58 -0.34
C THR A 80 -3.85 -9.54 -0.79
N PHE A 81 -3.63 -8.27 -0.42
CA PHE A 81 -4.62 -7.19 -0.56
C PHE A 81 -4.37 -6.34 -1.80
N SER A 82 -3.11 -6.07 -2.14
CA SER A 82 -2.77 -5.17 -3.24
C SER A 82 -3.24 -5.73 -4.58
N ILE A 83 -3.71 -4.84 -5.45
CA ILE A 83 -4.06 -5.20 -6.82
C ILE A 83 -2.85 -5.78 -7.56
N LEU A 84 -1.63 -5.34 -7.22
CA LEU A 84 -0.40 -5.82 -7.83
C LEU A 84 -0.18 -7.32 -7.56
N ASN A 85 -0.34 -7.76 -6.32
CA ASN A 85 -0.21 -9.18 -5.98
C ASN A 85 -1.36 -10.02 -6.54
N LYS A 86 -2.58 -9.47 -6.58
CA LYS A 86 -3.71 -10.15 -7.25
C LYS A 86 -3.45 -10.35 -8.73
N LEU A 87 -2.96 -9.35 -9.44
CA LEU A 87 -2.60 -9.44 -10.86
C LEU A 87 -1.44 -10.42 -11.10
N TYR A 88 -0.45 -10.43 -10.21
CA TYR A 88 0.63 -11.42 -10.26
C TYR A 88 0.11 -12.86 -10.09
N ALA A 89 -0.81 -13.08 -9.15
CA ALA A 89 -1.46 -14.38 -8.95
C ALA A 89 -2.27 -14.81 -10.19
N VAL A 90 -3.00 -13.87 -10.81
CA VAL A 90 -3.73 -14.12 -12.08
C VAL A 90 -2.78 -14.59 -13.18
N LYS A 91 -1.66 -13.89 -13.37
CA LYS A 91 -0.65 -14.29 -14.36
C LYS A 91 -0.09 -15.68 -14.08
N ARG A 92 0.24 -15.97 -12.81
CA ARG A 92 0.84 -17.26 -12.41
C ARG A 92 -0.13 -18.43 -12.54
N ASN A 93 -1.36 -18.24 -12.11
CA ASN A 93 -2.35 -19.31 -12.00
C ASN A 93 -3.30 -19.39 -13.20
N ASN A 94 -3.12 -18.50 -14.20
CA ASN A 94 -4.02 -18.35 -15.34
C ASN A 94 -5.51 -18.22 -14.95
N SER A 95 -5.76 -17.55 -13.83
CA SER A 95 -7.10 -17.34 -13.27
C SER A 95 -7.73 -16.03 -13.77
N LYS A 96 -9.01 -15.84 -13.52
CA LYS A 96 -9.74 -14.60 -13.91
C LYS A 96 -9.75 -13.58 -12.78
N ILE A 97 -9.75 -12.29 -13.13
CA ILE A 97 -9.89 -11.17 -12.20
C ILE A 97 -10.91 -10.16 -12.72
N LEU A 98 -11.73 -9.64 -11.80
CA LEU A 98 -12.65 -8.54 -12.09
C LEU A 98 -11.96 -7.21 -11.80
N ILE A 99 -11.92 -6.34 -12.80
CA ILE A 99 -11.33 -5.00 -12.70
C ILE A 99 -12.43 -3.95 -12.89
N TYR A 100 -12.63 -3.11 -11.88
CA TYR A 100 -13.61 -2.03 -11.90
C TYR A 100 -13.11 -0.80 -12.67
N ASN A 101 -14.05 0.08 -13.06
CA ASN A 101 -13.78 1.30 -13.80
C ASN A 101 -12.94 1.06 -15.07
N ASN A 102 -13.11 -0.10 -15.72
CA ASN A 102 -12.33 -0.54 -16.88
C ASN A 102 -10.80 -0.41 -16.66
N GLY A 103 -10.34 -0.47 -15.41
CA GLY A 103 -8.94 -0.34 -15.04
C GLY A 103 -8.32 1.06 -15.26
N LYS A 104 -9.13 2.09 -15.48
CA LYS A 104 -8.67 3.47 -15.78
C LYS A 104 -8.27 4.28 -14.55
N SER A 105 -8.65 3.84 -13.35
CA SER A 105 -8.30 4.57 -12.12
C SER A 105 -6.79 4.58 -11.90
N ILE A 106 -6.22 5.77 -11.71
CA ILE A 106 -4.79 6.00 -11.50
C ILE A 106 -4.50 5.98 -10.01
N ARG A 107 -3.47 5.21 -9.61
CA ARG A 107 -3.04 5.07 -8.22
C ARG A 107 -1.53 5.20 -8.11
N ASP A 108 -1.09 5.80 -7.01
CA ASP A 108 0.31 5.83 -6.62
C ASP A 108 0.63 4.56 -5.82
N PHE A 109 1.55 3.76 -6.32
CA PHE A 109 1.95 2.50 -5.70
C PHE A 109 3.31 2.66 -5.03
N ILE A 110 3.37 2.41 -3.71
CA ILE A 110 4.61 2.49 -2.93
C ILE A 110 4.98 1.14 -2.31
N HIS A 111 6.26 0.77 -2.42
CA HIS A 111 6.74 -0.48 -1.85
C HIS A 111 6.89 -0.39 -0.33
N ILE A 112 6.57 -1.47 0.39
CA ILE A 112 6.63 -1.52 1.85
C ILE A 112 8.02 -1.19 2.41
N ASP A 113 9.10 -1.60 1.74
CA ASP A 113 10.46 -1.31 2.22
C ASP A 113 10.79 0.19 2.15
N ASP A 114 10.22 0.92 1.17
CA ASP A 114 10.37 2.37 1.10
C ASP A 114 9.61 3.04 2.25
N ILE A 115 8.41 2.54 2.57
CA ILE A 115 7.63 3.01 3.73
C ILE A 115 8.41 2.79 5.02
N ILE A 116 8.98 1.61 5.23
CA ILE A 116 9.81 1.29 6.40
C ILE A 116 11.00 2.25 6.50
N THR A 117 11.67 2.52 5.37
CA THR A 117 12.79 3.47 5.35
C THR A 117 12.35 4.88 5.71
N ILE A 118 11.20 5.33 5.19
CA ILE A 118 10.62 6.64 5.51
C ILE A 118 10.27 6.71 6.99
N TYR A 119 9.59 5.72 7.54
CA TYR A 119 9.21 5.69 8.96
C TYR A 119 10.42 5.68 9.88
N SER A 120 11.45 4.90 9.55
CA SER A 120 12.70 4.88 10.29
C SER A 120 13.39 6.27 10.30
N SER A 121 13.29 6.99 9.19
CA SER A 121 13.82 8.35 9.09
C SER A 121 12.97 9.36 9.88
N ILE A 122 11.65 9.22 9.88
CA ILE A 122 10.75 10.07 10.66
C ILE A 122 10.98 9.87 12.17
N LEU A 123 11.20 8.63 12.62
CA LEU A 123 11.50 8.34 14.02
C LEU A 123 12.74 9.07 14.52
N LYS A 124 13.77 9.19 13.71
CA LYS A 124 15.04 9.85 14.03
C LYS A 124 14.96 11.38 14.04
N LYS A 125 13.93 11.96 13.44
CA LYS A 125 13.79 13.43 13.34
C LYS A 125 13.25 14.03 14.64
N PRO A 126 13.77 15.17 15.09
CA PRO A 126 13.28 15.86 16.29
C PRO A 126 11.92 16.55 16.09
N ASN A 127 11.19 16.30 15.02
CA ASN A 127 10.09 17.15 14.57
C ASN A 127 8.81 17.08 15.38
N ILE A 128 8.18 18.20 15.28
CA ILE A 128 6.88 18.62 15.73
C ILE A 128 5.86 18.13 14.67
N PHE A 129 4.63 18.23 14.97
CA PHE A 129 3.41 18.03 14.23
C PHE A 129 3.53 18.19 12.69
N GLU A 130 3.53 17.09 11.96
CA GLU A 130 3.56 17.12 10.47
C GLU A 130 2.66 16.03 9.88
N ILE A 131 2.06 16.34 8.73
CA ILE A 131 1.31 15.39 7.92
C ILE A 131 2.09 15.14 6.63
N TYR A 132 2.40 13.86 6.35
CA TYR A 132 3.10 13.47 5.14
C TYR A 132 2.27 12.56 4.25
N ASP A 133 2.27 12.85 2.96
CA ASP A 133 1.81 11.93 1.93
C ASP A 133 2.91 10.90 1.65
N ILE A 134 2.65 9.63 1.98
CA ILE A 134 3.60 8.54 1.78
C ILE A 134 3.27 7.82 0.48
N GLY A 135 3.90 8.27 -0.59
CA GLY A 135 3.76 7.76 -1.94
C GLY A 135 4.97 8.14 -2.79
N THR A 136 5.03 7.65 -4.01
CA THR A 136 6.14 7.86 -4.95
C THR A 136 6.00 9.16 -5.74
N GLY A 137 4.83 9.79 -5.74
CA GLY A 137 4.48 10.93 -6.60
C GLY A 137 4.21 10.53 -8.05
N LYS A 138 4.14 9.23 -8.36
CA LYS A 138 3.89 8.70 -9.71
C LYS A 138 2.65 7.82 -9.71
N GLY A 139 1.76 8.05 -10.67
CA GLY A 139 0.54 7.27 -10.83
C GLY A 139 0.67 6.22 -11.92
N LEU A 140 0.04 5.07 -11.71
CA LEU A 140 -0.18 4.04 -12.73
C LEU A 140 -1.65 3.61 -12.70
N SER A 141 -2.24 3.40 -13.86
CA SER A 141 -3.55 2.75 -13.97
C SER A 141 -3.42 1.23 -13.84
N VAL A 142 -4.51 0.57 -13.45
CA VAL A 142 -4.51 -0.90 -13.38
C VAL A 142 -4.28 -1.51 -14.76
N MET A 143 -4.79 -0.89 -15.84
CA MET A 143 -4.54 -1.39 -17.19
C MET A 143 -3.09 -1.24 -17.64
N GLU A 144 -2.40 -0.16 -17.28
CA GLU A 144 -0.95 -0.06 -17.52
C GLU A 144 -0.19 -1.20 -16.84
N ILE A 145 -0.57 -1.57 -15.60
CA ILE A 145 0.04 -2.69 -14.89
C ILE A 145 -0.28 -4.03 -15.57
N VAL A 146 -1.53 -4.24 -16.01
CA VAL A 146 -1.94 -5.43 -16.78
C VAL A 146 -1.08 -5.59 -18.02
N ASN A 147 -0.89 -4.50 -18.78
CA ASN A 147 -0.06 -4.50 -19.99
C ASN A 147 1.42 -4.77 -19.68
N LYS A 148 1.98 -4.10 -18.67
CA LYS A 148 3.39 -4.31 -18.22
C LYS A 148 3.64 -5.74 -17.75
N LEU A 149 2.65 -6.38 -17.15
CA LEU A 149 2.71 -7.78 -16.73
C LEU A 149 2.40 -8.76 -17.85
N GLU A 150 1.99 -8.28 -19.03
CA GLU A 150 1.58 -9.15 -20.15
C GLU A 150 0.53 -10.18 -19.72
N ILE A 151 -0.46 -9.75 -18.95
CA ILE A 151 -1.54 -10.63 -18.52
C ILE A 151 -2.46 -10.91 -19.69
N ASN A 152 -2.80 -12.19 -19.87
CA ASN A 152 -3.75 -12.58 -20.92
C ASN A 152 -5.07 -11.83 -20.75
N LYS A 153 -5.51 -11.12 -21.79
CA LYS A 153 -6.74 -10.31 -21.77
C LYS A 153 -7.99 -11.17 -21.47
N ASN A 154 -7.99 -12.45 -21.84
CA ASN A 154 -9.08 -13.37 -21.52
C ASN A 154 -9.26 -13.62 -20.02
N ASN A 155 -8.24 -13.31 -19.23
CA ASN A 155 -8.27 -13.41 -17.77
C ASN A 155 -8.79 -12.13 -17.11
N ILE A 156 -9.06 -11.07 -17.88
CA ILE A 156 -9.50 -9.78 -17.38
C ILE A 156 -10.99 -9.58 -17.67
N ILE A 157 -11.78 -9.45 -16.62
CA ILE A 157 -13.19 -9.11 -16.71
C ILE A 157 -13.32 -7.62 -16.36
N LEU A 158 -13.65 -6.79 -17.34
CA LEU A 158 -13.84 -5.37 -17.13
C LEU A 158 -15.27 -5.05 -16.72
N LYS A 159 -15.43 -4.26 -15.66
CA LYS A 159 -16.73 -3.75 -15.22
C LYS A 159 -16.73 -2.22 -15.27
N LYS A 160 -17.78 -1.65 -15.88
CA LYS A 160 -18.00 -0.21 -15.85
C LYS A 160 -18.11 0.28 -14.41
N LYS A 161 -17.83 1.54 -14.20
CA LYS A 161 -17.93 2.20 -12.89
C LYS A 161 -19.36 2.07 -12.36
N THR A 162 -19.50 1.50 -11.17
CA THR A 162 -20.79 1.41 -10.46
C THR A 162 -20.80 2.27 -9.19
N ILE A 163 -19.67 2.83 -8.79
CA ILE A 163 -19.45 3.51 -7.52
C ILE A 163 -18.61 4.76 -7.76
N ASP A 164 -18.80 5.80 -6.97
CA ASP A 164 -17.99 7.02 -6.98
C ASP A 164 -16.56 6.70 -6.53
N GLU A 165 -15.73 6.31 -7.49
CA GLU A 165 -14.32 6.04 -7.29
C GLU A 165 -13.50 7.28 -7.64
N ILE A 166 -12.53 7.62 -6.80
CA ILE A 166 -11.57 8.70 -7.09
C ILE A 166 -10.81 8.32 -8.36
N PRO A 167 -10.89 9.12 -9.44
CA PRO A 167 -10.24 8.76 -10.69
C PRO A 167 -8.72 8.78 -10.60
N ILE A 168 -8.14 9.73 -9.86
CA ILE A 168 -6.69 9.91 -9.70
C ILE A 168 -6.36 10.09 -8.22
N SER A 169 -5.44 9.26 -7.72
CA SER A 169 -4.91 9.35 -6.35
C SER A 169 -3.40 9.21 -6.39
N ILE A 170 -2.69 10.35 -6.35
CA ILE A 170 -1.23 10.46 -6.40
C ILE A 170 -0.78 11.34 -5.22
N ALA A 171 0.29 10.94 -4.56
CA ALA A 171 0.88 11.63 -3.42
C ALA A 171 1.53 12.95 -3.85
N ASN A 172 1.35 13.99 -3.03
CA ASN A 172 2.25 15.13 -3.04
C ASN A 172 3.44 14.83 -2.11
N ASN A 173 4.46 14.19 -2.66
CA ASN A 173 5.58 13.68 -1.89
C ASN A 173 6.77 14.65 -1.79
N GLN A 174 6.61 15.91 -2.13
CA GLN A 174 7.70 16.91 -2.14
C GLN A 174 8.39 17.01 -0.78
N ASP A 175 7.62 17.05 0.31
CA ASP A 175 8.19 17.12 1.66
C ASP A 175 8.96 15.85 2.03
N ILE A 176 8.45 14.70 1.64
CA ILE A 176 9.12 13.42 1.87
C ILE A 176 10.45 13.36 1.10
N THR A 177 10.44 13.69 -0.18
CA THR A 177 11.65 13.60 -1.02
C THR A 177 12.68 14.66 -0.66
N LYS A 178 12.26 15.87 -0.31
CA LYS A 178 13.17 16.95 0.09
C LYS A 178 13.76 16.73 1.48
N LYS A 179 12.97 16.27 2.45
CA LYS A 179 13.36 16.29 3.88
C LYS A 179 13.74 14.91 4.45
N ILE A 180 13.21 13.81 3.89
CA ILE A 180 13.22 12.50 4.57
C ILE A 180 13.82 11.38 3.74
N PHE A 181 13.37 11.22 2.50
CA PHE A 181 13.71 10.09 1.64
C PHE A 181 14.52 10.54 0.42
N LYS A 182 15.84 10.34 0.47
CA LYS A 182 16.77 10.76 -0.58
C LYS A 182 17.08 9.69 -1.62
N LYS A 183 16.53 8.48 -1.43
CA LYS A 183 16.76 7.35 -2.33
C LYS A 183 15.74 7.35 -3.48
N LYS A 184 16.03 6.60 -4.54
CA LYS A 184 15.07 6.29 -5.58
C LYS A 184 14.05 5.31 -5.03
N PHE A 185 12.76 5.58 -5.27
CA PHE A 185 11.69 4.64 -4.92
C PHE A 185 11.80 3.36 -5.74
N LYS A 186 11.49 2.24 -5.10
CA LYS A 186 11.32 0.96 -5.79
C LYS A 186 10.15 1.06 -6.78
N ASN A 187 10.34 0.55 -7.97
CA ASN A 187 9.28 0.54 -8.98
C ASN A 187 8.53 -0.81 -9.01
N VAL A 188 7.36 -0.78 -9.60
CA VAL A 188 6.48 -1.95 -9.71
C VAL A 188 7.11 -3.05 -10.58
N GLU A 189 7.86 -2.67 -11.61
CA GLU A 189 8.49 -3.60 -12.55
C GLU A 189 9.59 -4.42 -11.89
N ASP A 190 10.46 -3.79 -11.12
CA ASP A 190 11.51 -4.47 -10.36
C ASP A 190 10.93 -5.49 -9.38
N TYR A 191 9.82 -5.14 -8.73
CA TYR A 191 9.12 -6.05 -7.82
C TYR A 191 8.66 -7.34 -8.52
N PHE A 192 8.09 -7.22 -9.71
CA PHE A 192 7.64 -8.38 -10.47
C PHE A 192 8.81 -9.21 -11.00
N ASN A 193 9.90 -8.58 -11.43
CA ASN A 193 11.10 -9.28 -11.88
C ASN A 193 11.73 -10.10 -10.75
N ILE A 194 11.78 -9.56 -9.54
CA ILE A 194 12.25 -10.28 -8.35
C ILE A 194 11.35 -11.48 -8.07
N LYS A 195 10.02 -11.31 -8.05
CA LYS A 195 9.08 -12.41 -7.83
C LYS A 195 9.22 -13.52 -8.90
N LYS A 196 9.43 -13.15 -10.16
CA LYS A 196 9.66 -14.11 -11.24
C LYS A 196 10.91 -14.94 -11.01
N LYS A 197 12.02 -14.34 -10.58
CA LYS A 197 13.27 -15.04 -10.24
C LYS A 197 13.08 -16.02 -9.07
N PHE A 198 12.39 -15.62 -8.01
CA PHE A 198 12.10 -16.49 -6.88
C PHE A 198 11.22 -17.68 -7.24
N ALA A 199 10.17 -17.47 -8.03
CA ALA A 199 9.31 -18.57 -8.50
C ALA A 199 10.09 -19.59 -9.34
N TYR A 200 11.01 -19.12 -10.19
CA TYR A 200 11.86 -19.97 -11.00
C TYR A 200 12.87 -20.77 -10.16
N SER A 201 13.46 -20.18 -9.12
CA SER A 201 14.39 -20.87 -8.22
C SER A 201 13.70 -21.96 -7.39
N ILE A 202 12.47 -21.75 -6.94
CA ILE A 202 11.68 -22.75 -6.20
C ILE A 202 11.34 -23.92 -7.12
N SER A 203 10.86 -23.67 -8.34
CA SER A 203 10.51 -24.73 -9.29
C SER A 203 11.73 -25.59 -9.68
N ASN A 204 12.91 -24.99 -9.81
CA ASN A 204 14.15 -25.72 -10.09
C ASN A 204 14.60 -26.57 -8.90
N ASN A 205 14.47 -26.08 -7.66
CA ASN A 205 14.78 -26.84 -6.46
C ASN A 205 13.81 -28.02 -6.26
N GLU A 206 12.51 -27.83 -6.53
CA GLU A 206 11.54 -28.93 -6.48
C GLU A 206 11.82 -30.00 -7.55
N ASN A 207 12.26 -29.60 -8.74
CA ASN A 207 12.67 -30.53 -9.78
C ASN A 207 13.96 -31.30 -9.42
N LEU A 208 14.93 -30.64 -8.79
CA LEU A 208 16.14 -31.31 -8.28
C LEU A 208 15.80 -32.33 -7.18
N ILE A 209 14.93 -31.99 -6.25
CA ILE A 209 14.47 -32.88 -5.18
C ILE A 209 13.72 -34.12 -5.78
N LYS A 210 12.92 -33.91 -6.83
CA LYS A 210 12.23 -35.00 -7.54
C LYS A 210 13.23 -35.92 -8.25
N ILE A 211 14.26 -35.39 -8.89
CA ILE A 211 15.30 -36.15 -9.57
C ILE A 211 16.11 -37.00 -8.58
N ASP A 212 16.45 -36.43 -7.40
CA ASP A 212 17.17 -37.17 -6.35
C ASP A 212 16.34 -38.31 -5.74
N LYS A 213 15.02 -38.11 -5.58
CA LYS A 213 14.11 -39.18 -5.14
C LYS A 213 13.96 -40.29 -6.18
N PHE A 214 13.93 -39.95 -7.48
CA PHE A 214 13.89 -40.93 -8.57
C PHE A 214 15.17 -41.77 -8.65
N LYS A 215 16.34 -41.14 -8.42
CA LYS A 215 17.63 -41.85 -8.40
C LYS A 215 17.78 -42.82 -7.22
N LYS A 216 17.23 -42.44 -6.04
CA LYS A 216 17.28 -43.32 -4.85
C LYS A 216 16.36 -44.53 -4.94
N ASN A 217 15.24 -44.45 -5.68
CA ASN A 217 14.29 -45.56 -5.83
C ASN A 217 14.68 -46.55 -6.94
N ASN A 218 15.70 -46.27 -7.75
CA ASN A 218 16.17 -47.16 -8.83
C ASN A 218 17.50 -47.86 -8.48
N HIS A 219 17.95 -47.78 -7.22
CA HIS A 219 19.16 -48.44 -6.72
C HIS A 219 18.90 -49.30 -5.47
N SER A 220 17.63 -49.72 -5.27
CA SER A 220 17.23 -50.70 -4.23
C SER A 220 16.70 -51.98 -4.88
#